data_4e93b460c3a9666df15262a5f6054775
#
_entry.id   4e93b460c3a9666df15262a5f6054775
#
_cell.length_a   1.000
_cell.length_b   1.000
_cell.length_c   1.000
_cell.angle_alpha   90.00
_cell.angle_beta   90.00
_cell.angle_gamma   90.00
#
_symmetry.space_group_name_H-M   'P 1'
#
loop_
_entity.id
_entity.type
_entity.pdbx_description
1 polymer ?
#
loop_
_entity_poly.entity_id
_entity_poly.type
_entity_poly.pdbx_seq_one_letter_code
_entity_poly.pdbx_strand_id
1 'polypeptide(L)'
;MTLTEGAATATPPFDIDVLDPRFYDDPWEAYRWLRHNAPLWWDERNQLWVVSRHEDVSHISRHQETYSAAHGVRPKVAAPMSIISMDDPEHNRQRRLISRGFTPRVVRRLADHIRELSNQIIDEIAERGECDFVEDFAIHVPLIVIAELMGLDPDQRDRLYRWSDTMMAGDGHTDPDDPVLVAAAEAGAEFAAMCSELIEQRRADGSTDDLIGVLTKAFDEGALTATGEGAFAGNDRVDRTADILTPDELIMFLILLVVAGNETTRNALTGGLVAFSRFPDQHRKLLENPDLIDSAVEEIVRYVSPVMSFMRTVTHDHTYKGVRLKAGDRVFMLYQSANRDEAVFDDPDEFRIDRDPNPHLGFGIGTHYCLGANLARAEIKVVFTELFARLRDIRAARLDRIERGDSSLVLSIKHLPAVFTPESRFNPAKRP
;
A
#
# COMPACT_ATOMS: atom_id res chain seq x y z
N MET A 1 14.66 -0.90 -26.62
CA MET A 1 16.14 -1.03 -26.71
C MET A 1 16.48 -2.44 -26.24
N THR A 2 17.16 -3.23 -27.07
CA THR A 2 17.51 -4.61 -26.72
C THR A 2 18.67 -4.56 -25.72
N LEU A 3 18.49 -5.15 -24.53
CA LEU A 3 19.59 -5.31 -23.58
C LEU A 3 20.58 -6.34 -24.13
N THR A 4 21.86 -6.10 -23.96
CA THR A 4 22.88 -7.13 -24.23
C THR A 4 22.96 -8.07 -23.03
N GLU A 5 23.29 -9.34 -23.23
CA GLU A 5 23.53 -10.29 -22.11
C GLU A 5 24.51 -9.72 -21.06
N GLY A 6 25.46 -8.90 -21.46
CA GLY A 6 26.40 -8.24 -20.56
C GLY A 6 25.76 -7.21 -19.61
N ALA A 7 24.59 -6.63 -19.95
CA ALA A 7 23.93 -5.68 -19.06
C ALA A 7 23.22 -6.40 -17.87
N ALA A 8 22.75 -7.61 -18.08
CA ALA A 8 22.10 -8.42 -17.03
C ALA A 8 23.09 -8.90 -15.95
N THR A 9 24.38 -8.99 -16.29
CA THR A 9 25.47 -9.45 -15.42
C THR A 9 26.45 -8.32 -15.04
N ALA A 10 26.08 -7.06 -15.29
CA ALA A 10 26.93 -5.93 -14.94
C ALA A 10 27.17 -5.90 -13.42
N THR A 11 28.45 -5.70 -13.05
CA THR A 11 28.83 -5.61 -11.64
C THR A 11 28.64 -4.17 -11.16
N PRO A 12 27.80 -3.93 -10.13
CA PRO A 12 27.65 -2.60 -9.56
C PRO A 12 28.92 -2.15 -8.84
N PRO A 13 29.21 -0.84 -8.80
CA PRO A 13 30.36 -0.29 -8.09
C PRO A 13 30.16 -0.25 -6.55
N PHE A 14 29.02 -0.66 -6.06
CA PHE A 14 28.64 -0.71 -4.64
C PHE A 14 27.86 -1.99 -4.35
N ASP A 15 27.75 -2.33 -3.07
CA ASP A 15 26.99 -3.50 -2.64
C ASP A 15 25.48 -3.23 -2.78
N ILE A 16 24.80 -4.06 -3.56
CA ILE A 16 23.33 -4.04 -3.70
C ILE A 16 22.77 -5.33 -3.12
N ASP A 17 22.02 -5.22 -2.04
CA ASP A 17 21.22 -6.31 -1.49
C ASP A 17 19.78 -5.82 -1.34
N VAL A 18 18.94 -6.11 -2.35
CA VAL A 18 17.55 -5.66 -2.38
C VAL A 18 16.65 -6.33 -1.34
N LEU A 19 17.15 -7.33 -0.61
CA LEU A 19 16.44 -7.97 0.49
C LEU A 19 16.94 -7.51 1.87
N ASP A 20 18.05 -6.77 1.95
CA ASP A 20 18.49 -6.14 3.19
C ASP A 20 17.71 -4.84 3.42
N PRO A 21 16.96 -4.69 4.52
CA PRO A 21 16.25 -3.43 4.83
C PRO A 21 17.16 -2.20 4.83
N ARG A 22 18.42 -2.32 5.22
CA ARG A 22 19.40 -1.21 5.24
C ARG A 22 19.71 -0.66 3.85
N PHE A 23 19.51 -1.44 2.78
CA PHE A 23 19.62 -0.97 1.41
C PHE A 23 18.68 0.21 1.14
N TYR A 24 17.51 0.22 1.77
CA TYR A 24 16.48 1.23 1.57
C TYR A 24 16.69 2.52 2.37
N ASP A 25 17.72 2.60 3.20
CA ASP A 25 18.07 3.85 3.91
C ASP A 25 18.53 4.94 2.93
N ASP A 26 19.31 4.56 1.92
CA ASP A 26 19.72 5.45 0.82
C ASP A 26 19.92 4.68 -0.51
N PRO A 27 18.85 4.27 -1.18
CA PRO A 27 18.93 3.42 -2.37
C PRO A 27 19.14 4.18 -3.69
N TRP A 28 19.13 5.52 -3.65
CA TRP A 28 18.91 6.36 -4.85
C TRP A 28 20.01 6.25 -5.89
N GLU A 29 21.29 6.18 -5.47
CA GLU A 29 22.41 5.99 -6.38
C GLU A 29 22.37 4.60 -7.02
N ALA A 30 22.05 3.56 -6.22
CA ALA A 30 21.91 2.20 -6.70
C ALA A 30 20.73 2.08 -7.69
N TYR A 31 19.60 2.69 -7.41
CA TYR A 31 18.44 2.71 -8.32
C TYR A 31 18.80 3.38 -9.66
N ARG A 32 19.49 4.52 -9.62
CA ARG A 32 19.94 5.20 -10.85
C ARG A 32 20.92 4.34 -11.63
N TRP A 33 21.87 3.72 -10.96
CA TRP A 33 22.81 2.81 -11.60
C TRP A 33 22.10 1.62 -12.26
N LEU A 34 21.16 0.97 -11.57
CA LEU A 34 20.37 -0.14 -12.10
C LEU A 34 19.59 0.30 -13.34
N ARG A 35 18.87 1.41 -13.30
CA ARG A 35 18.11 1.90 -14.47
C ARG A 35 18.99 2.15 -15.69
N HIS A 36 20.19 2.65 -15.50
CA HIS A 36 21.08 3.02 -16.61
C HIS A 36 21.87 1.83 -17.14
N ASN A 37 22.39 0.97 -16.27
CA ASN A 37 23.39 -0.03 -16.63
C ASN A 37 22.82 -1.45 -16.66
N ALA A 38 21.87 -1.78 -15.79
CA ALA A 38 21.33 -3.13 -15.63
C ALA A 38 19.85 -3.11 -15.23
N PRO A 39 18.94 -2.61 -16.10
CA PRO A 39 17.53 -2.45 -15.75
C PRO A 39 16.78 -3.77 -15.49
N LEU A 40 17.32 -4.87 -15.97
CA LEU A 40 17.00 -6.24 -15.61
C LEU A 40 18.30 -6.91 -15.15
N TRP A 41 18.54 -6.91 -13.85
CA TRP A 41 19.78 -7.33 -13.21
C TRP A 41 19.60 -8.65 -12.46
N TRP A 42 20.53 -9.61 -12.68
CA TRP A 42 20.57 -10.84 -11.92
C TRP A 42 21.29 -10.63 -10.58
N ASP A 43 20.55 -10.73 -9.50
CA ASP A 43 21.10 -10.74 -8.15
C ASP A 43 21.53 -12.14 -7.79
N GLU A 44 22.84 -12.41 -7.92
CA GLU A 44 23.43 -13.71 -7.62
C GLU A 44 23.28 -14.10 -6.15
N ARG A 45 23.29 -13.14 -5.23
CA ARG A 45 23.14 -13.37 -3.79
C ARG A 45 21.76 -13.91 -3.46
N ASN A 46 20.74 -13.29 -4.00
CA ASN A 46 19.35 -13.59 -3.70
C ASN A 46 18.67 -14.52 -4.72
N GLN A 47 19.39 -14.87 -5.81
CA GLN A 47 18.90 -15.73 -6.88
C GLN A 47 17.56 -15.23 -7.45
N LEU A 48 17.54 -13.95 -7.85
CA LEU A 48 16.36 -13.30 -8.43
C LEU A 48 16.75 -12.22 -9.45
N TRP A 49 15.82 -11.90 -10.34
CA TRP A 49 15.93 -10.79 -11.26
C TRP A 49 15.41 -9.52 -10.63
N VAL A 50 16.21 -8.48 -10.58
CA VAL A 50 15.81 -7.13 -10.11
C VAL A 50 15.42 -6.29 -11.30
N VAL A 51 14.25 -5.63 -11.22
CA VAL A 51 13.69 -4.80 -12.28
C VAL A 51 13.49 -3.38 -11.75
N SER A 52 14.08 -2.39 -12.42
CA SER A 52 14.24 -1.04 -11.90
C SER A 52 13.56 0.07 -12.72
N ARG A 53 13.29 -0.14 -14.04
CA ARG A 53 12.67 0.86 -14.92
C ARG A 53 11.16 0.82 -14.88
N HIS A 54 10.53 1.96 -15.06
CA HIS A 54 9.09 2.13 -15.11
C HIS A 54 8.43 1.25 -16.19
N GLU A 55 8.97 1.24 -17.40
CA GLU A 55 8.43 0.44 -18.51
C GLU A 55 8.45 -1.06 -18.19
N ASP A 56 9.52 -1.55 -17.54
CA ASP A 56 9.72 -2.97 -17.22
C ASP A 56 8.82 -3.42 -16.07
N VAL A 57 8.74 -2.62 -15.00
CA VAL A 57 7.81 -2.86 -13.89
C VAL A 57 6.37 -2.83 -14.38
N SER A 58 6.02 -1.89 -15.25
CA SER A 58 4.69 -1.80 -15.86
C SER A 58 4.39 -3.00 -16.76
N HIS A 59 5.36 -3.46 -17.56
CA HIS A 59 5.21 -4.64 -18.40
C HIS A 59 4.95 -5.90 -17.57
N ILE A 60 5.80 -6.18 -16.59
CA ILE A 60 5.69 -7.36 -15.73
C ILE A 60 4.36 -7.36 -14.99
N SER A 61 3.95 -6.21 -14.46
CA SER A 61 2.68 -6.08 -13.73
C SER A 61 1.42 -6.30 -14.58
N ARG A 62 1.51 -6.12 -15.91
CA ARG A 62 0.37 -6.29 -16.83
C ARG A 62 0.25 -7.69 -17.42
N HIS A 63 1.30 -8.51 -17.36
CA HIS A 63 1.37 -9.81 -18.01
C HIS A 63 1.40 -10.94 -16.99
N GLN A 64 0.31 -11.06 -16.21
CA GLN A 64 0.21 -12.06 -15.13
C GLN A 64 0.28 -13.50 -15.64
N GLU A 65 -0.11 -13.75 -16.90
CA GLU A 65 0.03 -15.06 -17.55
C GLU A 65 1.48 -15.51 -17.70
N THR A 66 2.40 -14.54 -17.73
CA THR A 66 3.85 -14.77 -17.81
C THR A 66 4.53 -14.57 -16.45
N TYR A 67 4.02 -13.65 -15.61
CA TYR A 67 4.59 -13.23 -14.35
C TYR A 67 3.57 -13.36 -13.21
N SER A 68 3.48 -14.57 -12.68
CA SER A 68 2.49 -14.99 -11.68
C SER A 68 2.71 -14.34 -10.32
N ALA A 69 1.62 -13.96 -9.64
CA ALA A 69 1.58 -13.60 -8.23
C ALA A 69 1.32 -14.78 -7.31
N ALA A 70 0.81 -15.91 -7.83
CA ALA A 70 0.32 -17.04 -7.05
C ALA A 70 1.40 -17.77 -6.24
N HIS A 71 2.67 -17.57 -6.60
CA HIS A 71 3.81 -18.13 -5.85
C HIS A 71 4.34 -17.20 -4.74
N GLY A 72 3.54 -16.21 -4.35
CA GLY A 72 3.89 -15.20 -3.37
C GLY A 72 4.44 -13.91 -4.00
N VAL A 73 4.22 -12.81 -3.29
CA VAL A 73 4.64 -11.47 -3.71
C VAL A 73 5.89 -10.98 -2.96
N ARG A 74 6.41 -11.81 -2.06
CA ARG A 74 7.60 -11.58 -1.24
C ARG A 74 8.66 -12.66 -1.50
N PRO A 75 9.94 -12.30 -1.57
CA PRO A 75 11.01 -13.30 -1.56
C PRO A 75 11.00 -14.10 -0.24
N LYS A 76 11.20 -15.41 -0.33
CA LYS A 76 11.30 -16.33 0.80
C LYS A 76 9.98 -16.61 1.57
N VAL A 77 8.88 -15.94 1.25
CA VAL A 77 7.56 -16.18 1.87
C VAL A 77 6.60 -16.66 0.79
N ALA A 78 6.26 -17.92 0.80
CA ALA A 78 5.33 -18.53 -0.15
C ALA A 78 3.88 -18.61 0.36
N ALA A 79 3.59 -18.00 1.51
CA ALA A 79 2.23 -18.04 2.07
C ALA A 79 1.25 -17.26 1.18
N PRO A 80 0.12 -17.85 0.79
CA PRO A 80 -0.92 -17.14 0.06
C PRO A 80 -1.52 -16.05 0.97
N MET A 81 -1.62 -14.83 0.43
CA MET A 81 -2.15 -13.67 1.13
C MET A 81 -3.39 -13.11 0.41
N SER A 82 -4.49 -13.90 0.34
CA SER A 82 -5.70 -13.46 -0.34
C SER A 82 -5.42 -12.99 -1.79
N ILE A 83 -6.20 -12.02 -2.29
CA ILE A 83 -6.16 -11.57 -3.69
C ILE A 83 -4.79 -11.06 -4.16
N ILE A 84 -3.90 -10.65 -3.26
CA ILE A 84 -2.57 -10.13 -3.66
C ILE A 84 -1.65 -11.24 -4.19
N SER A 85 -1.89 -12.50 -3.77
CA SER A 85 -1.14 -13.70 -4.15
C SER A 85 -1.98 -14.64 -5.00
N MET A 86 -2.77 -14.11 -5.94
CA MET A 86 -3.62 -14.89 -6.82
C MET A 86 -3.44 -14.43 -8.26
N ASP A 87 -3.68 -15.34 -9.22
CA ASP A 87 -3.77 -15.04 -10.63
C ASP A 87 -5.23 -15.23 -11.12
N ASP A 88 -5.52 -14.78 -12.33
CA ASP A 88 -6.82 -15.03 -12.96
C ASP A 88 -6.96 -16.53 -13.33
N PRO A 89 -8.16 -17.08 -13.25
CA PRO A 89 -9.47 -16.42 -13.04
C PRO A 89 -9.82 -16.15 -11.56
N GLU A 90 -9.11 -16.75 -10.62
CA GLU A 90 -9.41 -16.73 -9.19
C GLU A 90 -9.31 -15.32 -8.60
N HIS A 91 -8.24 -14.58 -8.95
CA HIS A 91 -8.07 -13.19 -8.56
C HIS A 91 -9.28 -12.33 -8.97
N ASN A 92 -9.68 -12.40 -10.25
CA ASN A 92 -10.79 -11.61 -10.75
C ASN A 92 -12.12 -11.99 -10.10
N ARG A 93 -12.32 -13.27 -9.78
CA ARG A 93 -13.49 -13.74 -9.03
C ARG A 93 -13.58 -13.03 -7.67
N GLN A 94 -12.57 -13.18 -6.84
CA GLN A 94 -12.57 -12.60 -5.49
C GLN A 94 -12.60 -11.06 -5.55
N ARG A 95 -11.78 -10.45 -6.41
CA ARG A 95 -11.72 -8.99 -6.55
C ARG A 95 -13.07 -8.35 -6.87
N ARG A 96 -13.86 -8.94 -7.79
CA ARG A 96 -15.22 -8.46 -8.11
C ARG A 96 -16.14 -8.45 -6.89
N LEU A 97 -16.03 -9.46 -6.06
CA LEU A 97 -16.85 -9.61 -4.87
C LEU A 97 -16.51 -8.52 -3.84
N ILE A 98 -15.24 -8.42 -3.54
CA ILE A 98 -14.71 -7.51 -2.53
C ILE A 98 -14.86 -6.04 -2.94
N SER A 99 -14.69 -5.70 -4.22
CA SER A 99 -14.77 -4.32 -4.72
C SER A 99 -16.12 -3.63 -4.49
N ARG A 100 -17.19 -4.39 -4.20
CA ARG A 100 -18.51 -3.85 -3.81
C ARG A 100 -18.44 -3.03 -2.52
N GLY A 101 -17.52 -3.35 -1.61
CA GLY A 101 -17.27 -2.60 -0.38
C GLY A 101 -16.50 -1.29 -0.57
N PHE A 102 -15.84 -1.09 -1.74
CA PHE A 102 -14.98 0.06 -2.02
C PHE A 102 -15.53 0.98 -3.11
N THR A 103 -16.85 1.13 -3.15
CA THR A 103 -17.50 2.00 -4.14
C THR A 103 -17.21 3.48 -3.89
N PRO A 104 -17.24 4.34 -4.93
CA PRO A 104 -17.07 5.79 -4.76
C PRO A 104 -18.08 6.41 -3.77
N ARG A 105 -19.25 5.79 -3.59
CA ARG A 105 -20.25 6.24 -2.60
C ARG A 105 -19.78 6.00 -1.17
N VAL A 106 -19.19 4.82 -0.90
CA VAL A 106 -18.62 4.50 0.42
C VAL A 106 -17.47 5.45 0.72
N VAL A 107 -16.55 5.63 -0.22
CA VAL A 107 -15.39 6.53 -0.05
C VAL A 107 -15.83 7.97 0.23
N ARG A 108 -16.84 8.51 -0.49
CA ARG A 108 -17.35 9.87 -0.22
C ARG A 108 -17.94 10.01 1.18
N ARG A 109 -18.69 9.01 1.66
CA ARG A 109 -19.25 9.03 3.03
C ARG A 109 -18.15 9.05 4.08
N LEU A 110 -17.06 8.31 3.84
CA LEU A 110 -15.91 8.29 4.72
C LEU A 110 -15.13 9.62 4.73
N ALA A 111 -15.10 10.36 3.62
CA ALA A 111 -14.32 11.59 3.52
C ALA A 111 -14.74 12.66 4.55
N ASP A 112 -16.03 12.81 4.82
CA ASP A 112 -16.52 13.76 5.85
C ASP A 112 -16.12 13.30 7.25
N HIS A 113 -16.22 12.00 7.51
CA HIS A 113 -15.78 11.43 8.77
C HIS A 113 -14.24 11.49 8.96
N ILE A 114 -13.46 11.21 7.91
CA ILE A 114 -11.99 11.38 7.94
C ILE A 114 -11.62 12.82 8.30
N ARG A 115 -12.40 13.81 7.81
CA ARG A 115 -12.21 15.22 8.16
C ARG A 115 -12.44 15.48 9.65
N GLU A 116 -13.55 14.97 10.19
CA GLU A 116 -13.87 15.11 11.62
C GLU A 116 -12.79 14.47 12.48
N LEU A 117 -12.39 13.25 12.15
CA LEU A 117 -11.34 12.50 12.82
C LEU A 117 -9.99 13.23 12.77
N SER A 118 -9.57 13.70 11.58
CA SER A 118 -8.33 14.45 11.43
C SER A 118 -8.31 15.70 12.31
N ASN A 119 -9.44 16.43 12.39
CA ASN A 119 -9.55 17.60 13.26
C ASN A 119 -9.52 17.25 14.75
N GLN A 120 -10.12 16.12 15.16
CA GLN A 120 -10.03 15.64 16.54
C GLN A 120 -8.57 15.34 16.95
N ILE A 121 -7.84 14.62 16.08
CA ILE A 121 -6.44 14.28 16.33
C ILE A 121 -5.57 15.57 16.35
N ILE A 122 -5.82 16.52 15.40
CA ILE A 122 -5.12 17.80 15.41
C ILE A 122 -5.39 18.56 16.72
N ASP A 123 -6.63 18.52 17.25
CA ASP A 123 -6.96 19.17 18.52
C ASP A 123 -6.14 18.63 19.71
N GLU A 124 -5.74 17.36 19.67
CA GLU A 124 -4.93 16.76 20.74
C GLU A 124 -3.49 17.26 20.77
N ILE A 125 -2.96 17.68 19.60
CA ILE A 125 -1.57 18.11 19.45
C ILE A 125 -1.41 19.62 19.31
N ALA A 126 -2.42 20.33 18.81
CA ALA A 126 -2.32 21.72 18.33
C ALA A 126 -1.77 22.72 19.34
N GLU A 127 -2.04 22.54 20.64
CA GLU A 127 -1.56 23.42 21.71
C GLU A 127 -0.13 23.12 22.14
N ARG A 128 0.46 21.96 21.74
CA ARG A 128 1.80 21.53 22.20
C ARG A 128 2.94 22.25 21.44
N GLY A 129 2.73 22.57 20.15
CA GLY A 129 3.76 23.11 19.27
C GLY A 129 4.76 22.08 18.74
N GLU A 130 4.66 20.85 19.21
CA GLU A 130 5.46 19.70 18.76
C GLU A 130 4.66 18.40 18.92
N CYS A 131 5.01 17.40 18.13
CA CYS A 131 4.46 16.04 18.24
C CYS A 131 5.40 15.02 17.61
N ASP A 132 5.21 13.74 17.89
CA ASP A 132 5.64 12.69 16.99
C ASP A 132 4.54 12.48 15.94
N PHE A 133 4.80 12.90 14.71
CA PHE A 133 3.77 12.85 13.65
C PHE A 133 3.32 11.43 13.32
N VAL A 134 4.14 10.42 13.56
CA VAL A 134 3.75 9.01 13.39
C VAL A 134 2.82 8.59 14.51
N GLU A 135 3.29 8.67 15.76
CA GLU A 135 2.60 8.15 16.93
C GLU A 135 1.35 8.98 17.29
N ASP A 136 1.47 10.32 17.22
CA ASP A 136 0.39 11.21 17.63
C ASP A 136 -0.64 11.46 16.50
N PHE A 137 -0.32 11.15 15.22
CA PHE A 137 -1.20 11.50 14.11
C PHE A 137 -1.35 10.43 13.04
N ALA A 138 -0.28 10.05 12.32
CA ALA A 138 -0.39 9.32 11.07
C ALA A 138 -0.89 7.87 11.23
N ILE A 139 -0.70 7.26 12.40
CA ILE A 139 -1.20 5.92 12.73
C ILE A 139 -2.73 5.92 12.84
N HIS A 140 -3.31 6.97 13.44
CA HIS A 140 -4.70 6.94 13.88
C HIS A 140 -5.70 7.00 12.72
N VAL A 141 -5.46 7.85 11.71
CA VAL A 141 -6.43 8.06 10.64
C VAL A 141 -6.71 6.77 9.86
N PRO A 142 -5.74 6.10 9.22
CA PRO A 142 -6.01 4.91 8.43
C PRO A 142 -6.52 3.74 9.29
N LEU A 143 -6.03 3.62 10.53
CA LEU A 143 -6.45 2.57 11.45
C LEU A 143 -7.92 2.69 11.81
N ILE A 144 -8.38 3.90 12.18
CA ILE A 144 -9.77 4.15 12.56
C ILE A 144 -10.69 3.95 11.35
N VAL A 145 -10.28 4.43 10.16
CA VAL A 145 -11.04 4.27 8.93
C VAL A 145 -11.25 2.78 8.59
N ILE A 146 -10.19 1.95 8.74
CA ILE A 146 -10.31 0.51 8.52
C ILE A 146 -11.20 -0.13 9.58
N ALA A 147 -11.02 0.22 10.85
CA ALA A 147 -11.84 -0.29 11.94
C ALA A 147 -13.33 -0.01 11.71
N GLU A 148 -13.67 1.20 11.30
CA GLU A 148 -15.06 1.58 10.99
C GLU A 148 -15.60 0.91 9.72
N LEU A 149 -14.77 0.77 8.68
CA LEU A 149 -15.14 -0.03 7.51
C LEU A 149 -15.52 -1.46 7.90
N MET A 150 -14.85 -2.03 8.90
CA MET A 150 -15.12 -3.37 9.41
C MET A 150 -16.26 -3.41 10.44
N GLY A 151 -16.74 -2.25 10.90
CA GLY A 151 -17.78 -2.16 11.93
C GLY A 151 -17.28 -2.50 13.33
N LEU A 152 -16.02 -2.20 13.63
CA LEU A 152 -15.40 -2.39 14.94
C LEU A 152 -15.77 -1.25 15.91
N ASP A 153 -16.04 -1.62 17.14
CA ASP A 153 -16.25 -0.65 18.20
C ASP A 153 -14.95 0.09 18.57
N PRO A 154 -15.05 1.32 19.14
CA PRO A 154 -13.87 2.12 19.48
C PRO A 154 -12.83 1.43 20.37
N ASP A 155 -13.27 0.62 21.34
CA ASP A 155 -12.41 -0.14 22.25
C ASP A 155 -11.69 -1.33 21.58
N GLN A 156 -12.11 -1.74 20.38
CA GLN A 156 -11.42 -2.76 19.59
C GLN A 156 -10.27 -2.16 18.73
N ARG A 157 -10.20 -0.84 18.58
CA ARG A 157 -9.22 -0.15 17.72
C ARG A 157 -7.79 -0.34 18.18
N ASP A 158 -7.55 -0.29 19.49
CA ASP A 158 -6.21 -0.52 20.08
C ASP A 158 -5.73 -1.96 19.86
N ARG A 159 -6.66 -2.92 19.86
CA ARG A 159 -6.33 -4.32 19.54
C ARG A 159 -5.98 -4.46 18.06
N LEU A 160 -6.74 -3.80 17.17
CA LEU A 160 -6.49 -3.78 15.74
C LEU A 160 -5.10 -3.22 15.42
N TYR A 161 -4.71 -2.12 16.07
CA TYR A 161 -3.38 -1.54 15.93
C TYR A 161 -2.28 -2.55 16.29
N ARG A 162 -2.38 -3.14 17.49
CA ARG A 162 -1.38 -4.11 17.95
C ARG A 162 -1.29 -5.31 17.03
N TRP A 163 -2.40 -5.86 16.57
CA TRP A 163 -2.39 -6.98 15.63
C TRP A 163 -1.75 -6.60 14.29
N SER A 164 -2.11 -5.44 13.74
CA SER A 164 -1.55 -4.95 12.48
C SER A 164 -0.03 -4.77 12.57
N ASP A 165 0.45 -4.10 13.60
CA ASP A 165 1.88 -3.84 13.81
C ASP A 165 2.65 -5.16 14.06
N THR A 166 2.11 -6.06 14.87
CA THR A 166 2.72 -7.36 15.16
C THR A 166 2.77 -8.25 13.90
N MET A 167 1.68 -8.30 13.10
CA MET A 167 1.68 -9.06 11.85
C MET A 167 2.71 -8.49 10.86
N MET A 168 2.85 -7.18 10.79
CA MET A 168 3.82 -6.53 9.90
C MET A 168 5.27 -6.74 10.36
N ALA A 169 5.52 -6.82 11.67
CA ALA A 169 6.85 -7.10 12.20
C ALA A 169 7.39 -8.46 11.74
N GLY A 170 6.52 -9.41 11.42
CA GLY A 170 6.90 -10.71 10.85
C GLY A 170 7.43 -10.64 9.41
N ASP A 171 7.36 -9.48 8.74
CA ASP A 171 7.87 -9.34 7.37
C ASP A 171 9.38 -9.57 7.30
N GLY A 172 9.80 -10.41 6.35
CA GLY A 172 11.21 -10.75 6.16
C GLY A 172 11.74 -11.86 7.07
N HIS A 173 11.04 -12.25 8.15
CA HIS A 173 11.37 -13.37 8.99
C HIS A 173 10.95 -14.69 8.30
N THR A 174 11.82 -15.70 8.31
CA THR A 174 11.60 -16.98 7.60
C THR A 174 11.81 -18.21 8.48
N ASP A 175 12.39 -18.04 9.66
CA ASP A 175 12.56 -19.12 10.63
C ASP A 175 11.23 -19.33 11.38
N PRO A 176 10.59 -20.49 11.27
CA PRO A 176 9.32 -20.77 11.94
C PRO A 176 9.41 -20.69 13.48
N ASP A 177 10.60 -20.86 14.04
CA ASP A 177 10.86 -20.77 15.49
C ASP A 177 11.25 -19.34 15.93
N ASP A 178 11.31 -18.38 15.00
CA ASP A 178 11.58 -16.98 15.34
C ASP A 178 10.43 -16.41 16.19
N PRO A 179 10.70 -15.86 17.39
CA PRO A 179 9.67 -15.30 18.26
C PRO A 179 8.82 -14.21 17.58
N VAL A 180 9.39 -13.44 16.65
CA VAL A 180 8.67 -12.39 15.91
C VAL A 180 7.65 -13.01 14.97
N LEU A 181 8.04 -14.07 14.25
CA LEU A 181 7.14 -14.77 13.34
C LEU A 181 6.04 -15.52 14.10
N VAL A 182 6.37 -16.14 15.25
CA VAL A 182 5.40 -16.79 16.14
C VAL A 182 4.38 -15.77 16.65
N ALA A 183 4.82 -14.61 17.15
CA ALA A 183 3.94 -13.55 17.60
C ALA A 183 3.02 -13.01 16.46
N ALA A 184 3.57 -12.88 15.25
CA ALA A 184 2.80 -12.45 14.08
C ALA A 184 1.70 -13.48 13.71
N ALA A 185 1.99 -14.78 13.81
CA ALA A 185 1.02 -15.84 13.57
C ALA A 185 -0.07 -15.87 14.65
N GLU A 186 0.28 -15.68 15.92
CA GLU A 186 -0.68 -15.58 17.03
C GLU A 186 -1.59 -14.35 16.87
N ALA A 187 -1.05 -13.19 16.53
CA ALA A 187 -1.81 -11.97 16.25
C ALA A 187 -2.80 -12.18 15.08
N GLY A 188 -2.35 -12.86 14.03
CA GLY A 188 -3.21 -13.23 12.89
C GLY A 188 -4.36 -14.17 13.30
N ALA A 189 -4.09 -15.15 14.16
CA ALA A 189 -5.09 -16.09 14.65
C ALA A 189 -6.14 -15.41 15.56
N GLU A 190 -5.69 -14.53 16.46
CA GLU A 190 -6.60 -13.75 17.32
C GLU A 190 -7.50 -12.82 16.49
N PHE A 191 -6.93 -12.15 15.49
CA PHE A 191 -7.68 -11.31 14.58
C PHE A 191 -8.70 -12.11 13.75
N ALA A 192 -8.31 -13.29 13.24
CA ALA A 192 -9.20 -14.17 12.52
C ALA A 192 -10.39 -14.66 13.37
N ALA A 193 -10.14 -14.97 14.65
CA ALA A 193 -11.20 -15.34 15.60
C ALA A 193 -12.20 -14.19 15.79
N MET A 194 -11.73 -12.95 15.99
CA MET A 194 -12.60 -11.77 16.07
C MET A 194 -13.41 -11.56 14.77
N CYS A 195 -12.80 -11.72 13.60
CA CYS A 195 -13.51 -11.61 12.33
C CYS A 195 -14.62 -12.67 12.21
N SER A 196 -14.37 -13.90 12.66
CA SER A 196 -15.37 -14.96 12.68
C SER A 196 -16.57 -14.62 13.56
N GLU A 197 -16.32 -14.07 14.75
CA GLU A 197 -17.38 -13.60 15.66
C GLU A 197 -18.21 -12.48 15.03
N LEU A 198 -17.59 -11.52 14.37
CA LEU A 198 -18.28 -10.42 13.69
C LEU A 198 -19.12 -10.92 12.51
N ILE A 199 -18.61 -11.86 11.72
CA ILE A 199 -19.37 -12.49 10.63
C ILE A 199 -20.65 -13.15 11.16
N GLU A 200 -20.54 -13.92 12.24
CA GLU A 200 -21.71 -14.57 12.86
C GLU A 200 -22.69 -13.54 13.45
N GLN A 201 -22.21 -12.45 14.06
CA GLN A 201 -23.07 -11.35 14.52
C GLN A 201 -23.84 -10.71 13.36
N ARG A 202 -23.16 -10.39 12.24
CA ARG A 202 -23.81 -9.80 11.06
C ARG A 202 -24.81 -10.73 10.38
N ARG A 203 -24.59 -12.05 10.48
CA ARG A 203 -25.60 -13.04 10.07
C ARG A 203 -26.83 -13.00 10.96
N ALA A 204 -26.63 -12.91 12.27
CA ALA A 204 -27.72 -12.97 13.24
C ALA A 204 -28.59 -11.70 13.20
N ASP A 205 -28.00 -10.52 13.04
CA ASP A 205 -28.71 -9.23 13.04
C ASP A 205 -29.10 -8.73 11.64
N GLY A 206 -28.53 -9.31 10.59
CA GLY A 206 -28.76 -8.93 9.19
C GLY A 206 -28.20 -7.55 8.80
N SER A 207 -27.32 -6.99 9.63
CA SER A 207 -26.74 -5.67 9.38
C SER A 207 -25.86 -5.66 8.12
N THR A 208 -25.95 -4.56 7.37
CA THR A 208 -25.14 -4.25 6.19
C THR A 208 -24.54 -2.85 6.25
N ASP A 209 -24.36 -2.34 7.45
CA ASP A 209 -23.86 -0.97 7.66
C ASP A 209 -22.34 -0.87 7.50
N ASP A 210 -21.65 -2.00 7.60
CA ASP A 210 -20.19 -2.14 7.44
C ASP A 210 -19.80 -3.14 6.33
N LEU A 211 -18.52 -3.22 6.06
CA LEU A 211 -17.96 -4.09 5.02
C LEU A 211 -18.20 -5.57 5.31
N ILE A 212 -18.05 -5.99 6.57
CA ILE A 212 -18.26 -7.39 6.97
C ILE A 212 -19.70 -7.77 6.73
N GLY A 213 -20.67 -6.95 7.15
CA GLY A 213 -22.08 -7.18 6.93
C GLY A 213 -22.47 -7.21 5.44
N VAL A 214 -21.94 -6.27 4.64
CA VAL A 214 -22.17 -6.27 3.19
C VAL A 214 -21.64 -7.54 2.54
N LEU A 215 -20.42 -7.96 2.88
CA LEU A 215 -19.81 -9.15 2.28
C LEU A 215 -20.46 -10.45 2.80
N THR A 216 -20.81 -10.53 4.08
CA THR A 216 -21.50 -11.68 4.69
C THR A 216 -22.87 -11.88 4.05
N LYS A 217 -23.66 -10.80 3.93
CA LYS A 217 -24.97 -10.88 3.28
C LYS A 217 -24.87 -11.29 1.82
N ALA A 218 -23.92 -10.69 1.09
CA ALA A 218 -23.68 -11.03 -0.30
C ALA A 218 -23.26 -12.51 -0.46
N PHE A 219 -22.54 -13.06 0.52
CA PHE A 219 -22.20 -14.46 0.61
C PHE A 219 -23.46 -15.33 0.81
N ASP A 220 -24.26 -15.05 1.84
CA ASP A 220 -25.41 -15.87 2.25
C ASP A 220 -26.54 -15.85 1.21
N GLU A 221 -26.74 -14.74 0.48
CA GLU A 221 -27.75 -14.60 -0.57
C GLU A 221 -27.33 -15.23 -1.91
N GLY A 222 -26.12 -15.79 -2.03
CA GLY A 222 -25.59 -16.25 -3.31
C GLY A 222 -25.50 -15.14 -4.37
N ALA A 223 -25.64 -13.87 -3.96
CA ALA A 223 -25.57 -12.69 -4.84
C ALA A 223 -24.15 -12.47 -5.42
N LEU A 224 -23.24 -13.31 -5.00
CA LEU A 224 -21.88 -13.43 -5.49
C LEU A 224 -21.75 -14.47 -6.60
N THR A 225 -22.92 -15.04 -7.06
CA THR A 225 -22.94 -15.86 -8.28
C THR A 225 -22.85 -14.96 -9.51
N ALA A 226 -22.06 -15.35 -10.49
CA ALA A 226 -21.90 -14.65 -11.76
C ALA A 226 -23.15 -14.79 -12.64
N THR A 227 -24.29 -14.19 -12.23
CA THR A 227 -25.47 -14.03 -13.06
C THR A 227 -25.73 -12.56 -13.34
N GLY A 228 -24.82 -11.93 -14.10
CA GLY A 228 -25.02 -10.66 -14.78
C GLY A 228 -24.76 -10.88 -16.27
N GLU A 229 -25.65 -10.42 -17.14
CA GLU A 229 -25.51 -10.41 -18.58
C GLU A 229 -24.12 -9.90 -18.97
N GLY A 230 -23.25 -10.77 -19.48
CA GLY A 230 -21.86 -10.51 -19.83
C GLY A 230 -20.90 -11.67 -19.57
N ALA A 231 -21.37 -12.78 -19.00
CA ALA A 231 -20.59 -13.99 -18.90
C ALA A 231 -20.41 -14.56 -20.33
N PHE A 232 -19.16 -14.80 -20.70
CA PHE A 232 -18.80 -15.41 -21.97
C PHE A 232 -19.63 -16.67 -22.20
N ALA A 233 -20.52 -16.62 -23.19
CA ALA A 233 -21.28 -17.77 -23.66
C ALA A 233 -20.28 -18.79 -24.20
N GLY A 234 -20.16 -19.96 -23.54
CA GLY A 234 -19.38 -21.05 -24.11
C GLY A 234 -18.83 -22.13 -23.19
N ASN A 235 -19.30 -22.31 -21.95
CA ASN A 235 -18.94 -23.54 -21.20
C ASN A 235 -20.05 -23.96 -20.24
N ASP A 236 -20.74 -25.05 -20.57
CA ASP A 236 -21.88 -25.64 -19.82
C ASP A 236 -21.50 -26.38 -18.53
N ARG A 237 -20.37 -26.06 -17.92
CA ARG A 237 -19.94 -26.60 -16.61
C ARG A 237 -19.40 -25.51 -15.71
N VAL A 238 -20.24 -24.56 -15.31
CA VAL A 238 -19.95 -23.66 -14.20
C VAL A 238 -20.34 -24.37 -12.92
N ASP A 239 -19.36 -24.79 -12.15
CA ASP A 239 -19.56 -25.23 -10.76
C ASP A 239 -20.06 -24.02 -9.95
N ARG A 240 -21.35 -24.02 -9.60
CA ARG A 240 -22.00 -22.89 -8.90
C ARG A 240 -21.42 -22.64 -7.50
N THR A 241 -20.63 -23.56 -6.96
CA THR A 241 -19.92 -23.40 -5.68
C THR A 241 -18.62 -22.56 -5.84
N ALA A 242 -18.07 -22.46 -7.05
CA ALA A 242 -16.83 -21.74 -7.32
C ALA A 242 -16.97 -20.20 -7.34
N ASP A 243 -18.21 -19.68 -7.36
CA ASP A 243 -18.46 -18.22 -7.47
C ASP A 243 -18.74 -17.54 -6.13
N ILE A 244 -18.56 -18.23 -5.01
CA ILE A 244 -18.87 -17.74 -3.66
C ILE A 244 -17.56 -17.60 -2.88
N LEU A 245 -17.34 -16.46 -2.17
CA LEU A 245 -16.27 -16.34 -1.19
C LEU A 245 -16.52 -17.32 -0.04
N THR A 246 -15.55 -18.17 0.28
CA THR A 246 -15.63 -18.97 1.51
C THR A 246 -15.41 -18.09 2.75
N PRO A 247 -15.84 -18.51 3.95
CA PRO A 247 -15.53 -17.80 5.18
C PRO A 247 -14.03 -17.56 5.38
N ASP A 248 -13.20 -18.56 5.05
CA ASP A 248 -11.75 -18.46 5.16
C ASP A 248 -11.18 -17.42 4.17
N GLU A 249 -11.67 -17.38 2.93
CA GLU A 249 -11.28 -16.36 1.95
C GLU A 249 -11.67 -14.95 2.40
N LEU A 250 -12.84 -14.80 3.04
CA LEU A 250 -13.25 -13.51 3.62
C LEU A 250 -12.34 -13.10 4.76
N ILE A 251 -12.04 -14.01 5.70
CA ILE A 251 -11.13 -13.74 6.82
C ILE A 251 -9.73 -13.36 6.30
N MET A 252 -9.20 -14.13 5.36
CA MET A 252 -7.89 -13.82 4.74
C MET A 252 -7.88 -12.47 4.04
N PHE A 253 -9.00 -12.07 3.43
CA PHE A 253 -9.14 -10.74 2.87
C PHE A 253 -9.16 -9.65 3.95
N LEU A 254 -9.86 -9.85 5.07
CA LEU A 254 -9.91 -8.88 6.17
C LEU A 254 -8.53 -8.71 6.83
N ILE A 255 -7.75 -9.79 6.97
CA ILE A 255 -6.34 -9.74 7.40
C ILE A 255 -5.53 -8.87 6.42
N LEU A 256 -5.64 -9.16 5.11
CA LEU A 256 -4.96 -8.37 4.08
C LEU A 256 -5.38 -6.89 4.13
N LEU A 257 -6.65 -6.61 4.32
CA LEU A 257 -7.18 -5.25 4.40
C LEU A 257 -6.52 -4.44 5.51
N VAL A 258 -6.42 -5.01 6.71
CA VAL A 258 -5.82 -4.35 7.87
C VAL A 258 -4.34 -4.10 7.65
N VAL A 259 -3.61 -5.12 7.22
CA VAL A 259 -2.16 -5.01 6.99
C VAL A 259 -1.85 -4.03 5.85
N ALA A 260 -2.53 -4.17 4.70
CA ALA A 260 -2.22 -3.36 3.53
C ALA A 260 -2.75 -1.92 3.62
N GLY A 261 -3.89 -1.70 4.27
CA GLY A 261 -4.54 -0.39 4.32
C GLY A 261 -3.97 0.55 5.39
N ASN A 262 -3.55 0.00 6.53
CA ASN A 262 -3.00 0.81 7.63
C ASN A 262 -1.59 1.29 7.31
N GLU A 263 -0.65 0.37 7.12
CA GLU A 263 0.78 0.67 7.02
C GLU A 263 1.13 1.56 5.83
N THR A 264 0.55 1.29 4.67
CA THR A 264 0.87 2.03 3.44
C THR A 264 0.37 3.48 3.49
N THR A 265 -0.84 3.72 4.01
CA THR A 265 -1.41 5.07 4.12
C THR A 265 -0.69 5.86 5.21
N ARG A 266 -0.39 5.25 6.37
CA ARG A 266 0.45 5.84 7.42
C ARG A 266 1.77 6.36 6.85
N ASN A 267 2.47 5.54 6.07
CA ASN A 267 3.75 5.91 5.49
C ASN A 267 3.62 6.90 4.32
N ALA A 268 2.51 6.92 3.59
CA ALA A 268 2.22 7.98 2.63
C ALA A 268 2.05 9.34 3.31
N LEU A 269 1.36 9.39 4.44
CA LEU A 269 1.18 10.60 5.25
C LEU A 269 2.52 11.06 5.84
N THR A 270 3.24 10.16 6.48
CA THR A 270 4.53 10.46 7.11
C THR A 270 5.57 10.90 6.09
N GLY A 271 5.73 10.13 5.01
CA GLY A 271 6.63 10.46 3.90
C GLY A 271 6.23 11.74 3.16
N GLY A 272 4.94 12.03 3.08
CA GLY A 272 4.41 13.29 2.55
C GLY A 272 4.85 14.49 3.37
N LEU A 273 4.76 14.42 4.71
CA LEU A 273 5.26 15.48 5.58
C LEU A 273 6.79 15.65 5.46
N VAL A 274 7.54 14.55 5.33
CA VAL A 274 8.98 14.59 5.05
C VAL A 274 9.24 15.29 3.72
N ALA A 275 8.48 14.97 2.66
CA ALA A 275 8.63 15.59 1.36
C ALA A 275 8.34 17.10 1.41
N PHE A 276 7.24 17.53 2.00
CA PHE A 276 6.95 18.95 2.19
C PHE A 276 7.98 19.68 3.05
N SER A 277 8.57 18.99 4.02
CA SER A 277 9.65 19.57 4.85
C SER A 277 10.98 19.73 4.11
N ARG A 278 11.27 18.82 3.16
CA ARG A 278 12.46 18.92 2.28
C ARG A 278 12.28 19.95 1.17
N PHE A 279 11.03 20.17 0.73
CA PHE A 279 10.67 21.09 -0.35
C PHE A 279 9.66 22.15 0.16
N PRO A 280 10.09 23.09 1.02
CA PRO A 280 9.22 24.05 1.67
C PRO A 280 8.55 25.05 0.70
N ASP A 281 9.09 25.23 -0.49
CA ASP A 281 8.46 25.96 -1.58
C ASP A 281 7.19 25.26 -2.10
N GLN A 282 7.18 23.93 -2.15
CA GLN A 282 6.01 23.14 -2.53
C GLN A 282 4.93 23.18 -1.45
N HIS A 283 5.31 23.18 -0.16
CA HIS A 283 4.38 23.41 0.94
C HIS A 283 3.73 24.80 0.82
N ARG A 284 4.52 25.86 0.63
CA ARG A 284 4.02 27.21 0.43
C ARG A 284 3.10 27.31 -0.78
N LYS A 285 3.48 26.69 -1.91
CA LYS A 285 2.68 26.63 -3.14
C LYS A 285 1.31 26.01 -2.90
N LEU A 286 1.20 24.95 -2.11
CA LEU A 286 -0.06 24.32 -1.76
C LEU A 286 -0.91 25.23 -0.84
N LEU A 287 -0.28 25.93 0.12
CA LEU A 287 -0.98 26.89 0.98
C LEU A 287 -1.54 28.09 0.20
N GLU A 288 -0.83 28.54 -0.84
CA GLU A 288 -1.24 29.64 -1.72
C GLU A 288 -2.29 29.19 -2.75
N ASN A 289 -2.25 27.94 -3.17
CA ASN A 289 -3.16 27.36 -4.15
C ASN A 289 -3.68 25.97 -3.69
N PRO A 290 -4.69 25.94 -2.80
CA PRO A 290 -5.26 24.69 -2.27
C PRO A 290 -5.86 23.76 -3.33
N ASP A 291 -6.22 24.27 -4.51
CA ASP A 291 -6.75 23.44 -5.61
C ASP A 291 -5.71 22.43 -6.16
N LEU A 292 -4.43 22.61 -5.84
CA LEU A 292 -3.37 21.64 -6.18
C LEU A 292 -3.37 20.39 -5.30
N ILE A 293 -4.28 20.27 -4.35
CA ILE A 293 -4.27 19.13 -3.42
C ILE A 293 -4.42 17.78 -4.14
N ASP A 294 -5.21 17.68 -5.20
CA ASP A 294 -5.39 16.44 -5.93
C ASP A 294 -4.11 16.00 -6.65
N SER A 295 -3.41 16.92 -7.31
CA SER A 295 -2.09 16.63 -7.93
C SER A 295 -1.01 16.41 -6.88
N ALA A 296 -1.07 17.10 -5.74
CA ALA A 296 -0.17 16.88 -4.62
C ALA A 296 -0.28 15.47 -4.04
N VAL A 297 -1.49 14.90 -3.95
CA VAL A 297 -1.71 13.51 -3.53
C VAL A 297 -1.02 12.53 -4.46
N GLU A 298 -1.17 12.68 -5.79
CA GLU A 298 -0.49 11.80 -6.75
C GLU A 298 1.03 11.94 -6.63
N GLU A 299 1.53 13.16 -6.42
CA GLU A 299 2.97 13.38 -6.25
C GLU A 299 3.51 12.82 -4.93
N ILE A 300 2.74 12.89 -3.83
CA ILE A 300 3.09 12.19 -2.58
C ILE A 300 3.23 10.69 -2.85
N VAL A 301 2.25 10.08 -3.51
CA VAL A 301 2.26 8.64 -3.79
C VAL A 301 3.42 8.26 -4.71
N ARG A 302 3.76 9.09 -5.72
CA ARG A 302 4.92 8.89 -6.57
C ARG A 302 6.23 9.00 -5.78
N TYR A 303 6.39 10.11 -5.08
CA TYR A 303 7.66 10.48 -4.44
C TYR A 303 8.00 9.60 -3.24
N VAL A 304 7.01 9.25 -2.44
CA VAL A 304 7.15 8.39 -1.26
C VAL A 304 7.22 6.92 -1.68
N SER A 305 6.32 6.48 -2.56
CA SER A 305 6.18 5.07 -2.95
C SER A 305 6.16 4.15 -1.72
N PRO A 306 5.09 4.17 -0.90
CA PRO A 306 5.05 3.41 0.35
C PRO A 306 5.30 1.92 0.15
N VAL A 307 4.75 1.33 -0.90
CA VAL A 307 5.16 0.00 -1.36
C VAL A 307 6.43 0.16 -2.18
N MET A 308 7.54 -0.36 -1.67
CA MET A 308 8.86 -0.23 -2.28
C MET A 308 9.11 -1.29 -3.34
N SER A 309 8.60 -2.50 -3.11
CA SER A 309 8.84 -3.64 -4.00
C SER A 309 7.71 -4.67 -3.97
N PHE A 310 7.59 -5.45 -5.02
CA PHE A 310 6.85 -6.71 -5.09
C PHE A 310 7.59 -7.71 -5.96
N MET A 311 7.29 -9.01 -5.78
CA MET A 311 7.84 -10.09 -6.56
C MET A 311 6.78 -10.72 -7.47
N ARG A 312 7.25 -11.29 -8.58
CA ARG A 312 6.50 -12.19 -9.45
C ARG A 312 7.34 -13.42 -9.75
N THR A 313 6.70 -14.50 -10.17
CA THR A 313 7.36 -15.72 -10.61
C THR A 313 7.10 -15.95 -12.09
N VAL A 314 8.14 -16.22 -12.85
CA VAL A 314 8.05 -16.53 -14.28
C VAL A 314 7.36 -17.88 -14.47
N THR A 315 6.30 -17.93 -15.31
CA THR A 315 5.49 -19.14 -15.51
C THR A 315 6.07 -20.10 -16.56
N HIS A 316 6.79 -19.57 -17.54
CA HIS A 316 7.39 -20.36 -18.63
C HIS A 316 8.66 -19.70 -19.19
N ASP A 317 9.52 -20.51 -19.79
CA ASP A 317 10.73 -20.00 -20.44
C ASP A 317 10.40 -19.03 -21.56
N HIS A 318 10.97 -17.84 -21.50
CA HIS A 318 10.83 -16.82 -22.56
C HIS A 318 12.03 -15.88 -22.58
N THR A 319 12.07 -15.00 -23.58
CA THR A 319 13.10 -13.97 -23.68
C THR A 319 12.45 -12.59 -23.54
N TYR A 320 12.91 -11.80 -22.58
CA TYR A 320 12.50 -10.42 -22.38
C TYR A 320 13.68 -9.47 -22.61
N LYS A 321 13.57 -8.55 -23.55
CA LYS A 321 14.62 -7.57 -23.92
C LYS A 321 16.01 -8.20 -24.18
N GLY A 322 16.05 -9.43 -24.71
CA GLY A 322 17.29 -10.17 -25.01
C GLY A 322 17.82 -11.02 -23.84
N VAL A 323 17.21 -10.95 -22.66
CA VAL A 323 17.56 -11.78 -21.51
C VAL A 323 16.63 -12.99 -21.45
N ARG A 324 17.19 -14.20 -21.30
CA ARG A 324 16.43 -15.44 -21.14
C ARG A 324 16.00 -15.58 -19.69
N LEU A 325 14.70 -15.59 -19.46
CA LEU A 325 14.06 -15.91 -18.19
C LEU A 325 13.53 -17.35 -18.24
N LYS A 326 13.66 -18.09 -17.15
CA LYS A 326 13.22 -19.47 -17.04
C LYS A 326 11.98 -19.59 -16.16
N ALA A 327 11.19 -20.60 -16.41
CA ALA A 327 10.08 -20.96 -15.53
C ALA A 327 10.60 -21.15 -14.08
N GLY A 328 9.94 -20.51 -13.12
CA GLY A 328 10.34 -20.51 -11.72
C GLY A 328 11.30 -19.37 -11.32
N ASP A 329 11.88 -18.63 -12.28
CA ASP A 329 12.68 -17.45 -11.94
C ASP A 329 11.81 -16.42 -11.20
N ARG A 330 12.40 -15.78 -10.19
CA ARG A 330 11.76 -14.74 -9.41
C ARG A 330 12.16 -13.37 -9.95
N VAL A 331 11.18 -12.48 -10.13
CA VAL A 331 11.37 -11.13 -10.64
C VAL A 331 10.92 -10.13 -9.58
N PHE A 332 11.87 -9.36 -9.06
CA PHE A 332 11.69 -8.40 -7.99
C PHE A 332 11.59 -6.99 -8.57
N MET A 333 10.43 -6.38 -8.43
CA MET A 333 10.08 -5.09 -9.02
C MET A 333 10.32 -3.95 -8.01
N LEU A 334 11.17 -2.99 -8.36
CA LEU A 334 11.48 -1.82 -7.53
C LEU A 334 10.59 -0.63 -7.90
N TYR A 335 9.45 -0.46 -7.20
CA TYR A 335 8.50 0.62 -7.46
C TYR A 335 9.09 2.01 -7.19
N GLN A 336 9.88 2.16 -6.12
CA GLN A 336 10.55 3.42 -5.81
C GLN A 336 11.53 3.84 -6.92
N SER A 337 12.25 2.87 -7.49
CA SER A 337 13.11 3.14 -8.64
C SER A 337 12.30 3.52 -9.88
N ALA A 338 11.25 2.75 -10.19
CA ALA A 338 10.39 3.00 -11.34
C ALA A 338 9.71 4.39 -11.27
N ASN A 339 9.30 4.82 -10.08
CA ASN A 339 8.70 6.13 -9.84
C ASN A 339 9.72 7.29 -9.85
N ARG A 340 11.00 7.00 -10.01
CA ARG A 340 12.12 7.94 -10.21
C ARG A 340 12.82 7.74 -11.57
N ASP A 341 12.15 7.08 -12.51
CA ASP A 341 12.70 6.83 -13.85
C ASP A 341 12.69 8.12 -14.68
N GLU A 342 13.89 8.62 -14.98
CA GLU A 342 14.14 9.82 -15.78
C GLU A 342 13.69 9.70 -17.24
N ALA A 343 13.38 8.49 -17.71
CA ALA A 343 12.75 8.28 -19.02
C ALA A 343 11.25 8.61 -19.02
N VAL A 344 10.63 8.76 -17.84
CA VAL A 344 9.19 8.98 -17.66
C VAL A 344 8.90 10.30 -16.93
N PHE A 345 9.73 10.65 -15.96
CA PHE A 345 9.53 11.81 -15.11
C PHE A 345 10.67 12.83 -15.29
N ASP A 346 10.32 14.05 -15.70
CA ASP A 346 11.27 15.16 -15.69
C ASP A 346 11.61 15.49 -14.23
N ASP A 347 12.90 15.71 -13.93
CA ASP A 347 13.39 15.98 -12.58
C ASP A 347 12.80 14.99 -11.57
N PRO A 348 13.06 13.67 -11.70
CA PRO A 348 12.36 12.63 -10.95
C PRO A 348 12.64 12.68 -9.45
N ASP A 349 13.76 13.25 -9.03
CA ASP A 349 14.18 13.41 -7.65
C ASP A 349 13.57 14.65 -6.97
N GLU A 350 12.95 15.54 -7.75
CA GLU A 350 12.20 16.68 -7.24
C GLU A 350 10.76 16.30 -6.86
N PHE A 351 10.32 16.83 -5.73
CA PHE A 351 8.93 16.75 -5.30
C PHE A 351 8.18 17.96 -5.86
N ARG A 352 7.28 17.74 -6.83
CA ARG A 352 6.57 18.81 -7.55
C ARG A 352 5.08 18.52 -7.51
N ILE A 353 4.35 19.25 -6.66
CA ILE A 353 2.92 19.03 -6.43
C ILE A 353 2.02 19.34 -7.63
N ASP A 354 2.51 19.99 -8.64
CA ASP A 354 1.84 20.29 -9.91
C ASP A 354 2.33 19.45 -11.08
N ARG A 355 2.97 18.30 -10.79
CA ARG A 355 3.45 17.39 -11.85
C ARG A 355 2.28 16.87 -12.68
N ASP A 356 2.31 17.13 -13.98
CA ASP A 356 1.35 16.64 -14.96
C ASP A 356 2.06 16.44 -16.33
N PRO A 357 2.03 15.23 -16.94
CA PRO A 357 1.43 14.01 -16.40
C PRO A 357 2.22 13.40 -15.24
N ASN A 358 1.53 12.62 -14.39
CA ASN A 358 2.13 11.87 -13.29
C ASN A 358 1.75 10.37 -13.34
N PRO A 359 2.28 9.60 -14.31
CA PRO A 359 1.92 8.19 -14.51
C PRO A 359 2.63 7.25 -13.54
N HIS A 360 2.60 7.54 -12.24
CA HIS A 360 3.31 6.76 -11.24
C HIS A 360 2.72 5.35 -11.05
N LEU A 361 3.55 4.44 -10.57
CA LEU A 361 3.20 3.06 -10.25
C LEU A 361 2.98 2.82 -8.73
N GLY A 362 2.81 3.86 -7.94
CA GLY A 362 2.66 3.75 -6.47
C GLY A 362 1.41 2.98 -6.02
N PHE A 363 0.39 2.87 -6.89
CA PHE A 363 -0.77 1.99 -6.70
C PHE A 363 -0.69 0.71 -7.55
N GLY A 364 0.45 0.38 -8.12
CA GLY A 364 0.59 -0.69 -9.10
C GLY A 364 -0.10 -0.38 -10.42
N ILE A 365 -0.19 -1.39 -11.29
CA ILE A 365 -0.86 -1.30 -12.59
C ILE A 365 -1.33 -2.70 -13.02
N GLY A 366 -2.30 -2.79 -13.93
CA GLY A 366 -2.85 -4.07 -14.43
C GLY A 366 -3.82 -4.70 -13.45
N THR A 367 -3.90 -6.01 -13.45
CA THR A 367 -4.87 -6.80 -12.68
C THR A 367 -4.80 -6.53 -11.17
N HIS A 368 -3.60 -6.36 -10.64
CA HIS A 368 -3.34 -6.07 -9.23
C HIS A 368 -3.30 -4.56 -8.88
N TYR A 369 -3.87 -3.68 -9.71
CA TYR A 369 -4.02 -2.27 -9.33
C TYR A 369 -4.69 -2.15 -7.95
N CYS A 370 -4.17 -1.30 -7.08
CA CYS A 370 -4.59 -1.20 -5.67
C CYS A 370 -6.12 -1.04 -5.53
N LEU A 371 -6.73 -1.94 -4.76
CA LEU A 371 -8.16 -1.92 -4.48
C LEU A 371 -8.57 -0.68 -3.67
N GLY A 372 -7.74 -0.30 -2.70
CA GLY A 372 -7.94 0.84 -1.80
C GLY A 372 -7.49 2.19 -2.36
N ALA A 373 -7.06 2.28 -3.63
CA ALA A 373 -6.45 3.49 -4.19
C ALA A 373 -7.31 4.76 -4.02
N ASN A 374 -8.64 4.64 -4.19
CA ASN A 374 -9.55 5.77 -4.02
C ASN A 374 -9.70 6.19 -2.55
N LEU A 375 -9.67 5.22 -1.62
CA LEU A 375 -9.72 5.49 -0.19
C LEU A 375 -8.42 6.16 0.27
N ALA A 376 -7.27 5.62 -0.08
CA ALA A 376 -5.97 6.19 0.27
C ALA A 376 -5.82 7.64 -0.27
N ARG A 377 -6.26 7.90 -1.51
CA ARG A 377 -6.30 9.27 -2.05
C ARG A 377 -7.18 10.19 -1.22
N ALA A 378 -8.36 9.74 -0.83
CA ALA A 378 -9.27 10.52 0.00
C ALA A 378 -8.67 10.82 1.38
N GLU A 379 -8.05 9.82 2.01
CA GLU A 379 -7.37 9.98 3.31
C GLU A 379 -6.23 10.99 3.21
N ILE A 380 -5.30 10.80 2.29
CA ILE A 380 -4.15 11.71 2.09
C ILE A 380 -4.65 13.13 1.79
N LYS A 381 -5.64 13.27 0.90
CA LYS A 381 -6.23 14.56 0.54
C LYS A 381 -6.81 15.26 1.75
N VAL A 382 -7.70 14.60 2.48
CA VAL A 382 -8.40 15.20 3.63
C VAL A 382 -7.41 15.55 4.72
N VAL A 383 -6.49 14.63 5.05
CA VAL A 383 -5.47 14.84 6.09
C VAL A 383 -4.63 16.09 5.80
N PHE A 384 -4.01 16.19 4.62
CA PHE A 384 -3.16 17.35 4.31
C PHE A 384 -3.96 18.64 4.16
N THR A 385 -5.22 18.56 3.72
CA THR A 385 -6.11 19.74 3.68
C THR A 385 -6.34 20.30 5.07
N GLU A 386 -6.75 19.46 6.02
CA GLU A 386 -7.07 19.89 7.39
C GLU A 386 -5.79 20.25 8.17
N LEU A 387 -4.73 19.44 8.03
CA LEU A 387 -3.45 19.66 8.70
C LEU A 387 -2.86 21.02 8.33
N PHE A 388 -2.77 21.33 7.03
CA PHE A 388 -2.19 22.60 6.55
C PHE A 388 -3.13 23.81 6.70
N ALA A 389 -4.43 23.59 6.81
CA ALA A 389 -5.37 24.68 7.16
C ALA A 389 -5.14 25.17 8.59
N ARG A 390 -4.79 24.26 9.50
CA ARG A 390 -4.65 24.51 10.94
C ARG A 390 -3.20 24.72 11.36
N LEU A 391 -2.34 23.76 11.07
CA LEU A 391 -0.91 23.80 11.42
C LEU A 391 -0.09 24.21 10.18
N ARG A 392 -0.24 25.47 9.78
CA ARG A 392 0.25 25.98 8.48
C ARG A 392 1.76 25.88 8.28
N ASP A 393 2.54 25.81 9.34
CA ASP A 393 4.01 25.76 9.34
C ASP A 393 4.56 24.43 9.87
N ILE A 394 3.70 23.41 9.99
CA ILE A 394 4.13 22.09 10.44
C ILE A 394 5.22 21.52 9.53
N ARG A 395 6.28 21.03 10.15
CA ARG A 395 7.41 20.41 9.46
C ARG A 395 8.11 19.38 10.34
N ALA A 396 8.78 18.44 9.72
CA ALA A 396 9.68 17.53 10.42
C ALA A 396 10.80 18.35 11.11
N ALA A 397 11.02 18.07 12.39
CA ALA A 397 12.04 18.76 13.19
C ALA A 397 13.46 18.37 12.76
N ARG A 398 13.62 17.12 12.27
CA ARG A 398 14.91 16.58 11.82
C ARG A 398 14.71 15.72 10.58
N LEU A 399 15.45 16.02 9.52
CA LEU A 399 15.45 15.28 8.26
C LEU A 399 16.69 14.38 8.08
N ASP A 400 17.68 14.56 8.95
CA ASP A 400 18.96 13.85 8.94
C ASP A 400 18.92 12.50 9.70
N ARG A 401 17.87 12.26 10.47
CA ARG A 401 17.69 11.06 11.28
C ARG A 401 16.23 10.59 11.24
N ILE A 402 15.85 9.97 10.13
CA ILE A 402 14.56 9.32 9.99
C ILE A 402 14.77 7.84 10.30
N GLU A 403 14.22 7.39 11.42
CA GLU A 403 14.27 5.99 11.82
C GLU A 403 13.32 5.17 10.96
N ARG A 404 13.86 4.14 10.33
CA ARG A 404 13.09 3.22 9.48
C ARG A 404 12.95 1.87 10.15
N GLY A 405 11.87 1.17 9.85
CA GLY A 405 11.68 -0.23 10.23
C GLY A 405 12.33 -1.19 9.23
N ASP A 406 12.47 -2.43 9.67
CA ASP A 406 13.14 -3.50 8.96
C ASP A 406 12.20 -4.15 7.92
N SER A 407 11.97 -3.48 6.78
CA SER A 407 11.21 -4.07 5.66
C SER A 407 11.83 -3.70 4.32
N SER A 408 11.87 -4.66 3.41
CA SER A 408 12.21 -4.47 2.00
C SER A 408 10.96 -4.31 1.11
N LEU A 409 9.76 -4.44 1.67
CA LEU A 409 8.49 -4.42 0.97
C LEU A 409 7.77 -3.07 1.08
N VAL A 410 7.63 -2.58 2.31
CA VAL A 410 6.88 -1.35 2.62
C VAL A 410 7.79 -0.40 3.37
N LEU A 411 7.81 0.86 2.93
CA LEU A 411 8.44 1.93 3.69
C LEU A 411 7.82 1.97 5.09
N SER A 412 8.67 1.97 6.11
CA SER A 412 8.24 2.06 7.49
C SER A 412 9.03 3.16 8.18
N ILE A 413 8.38 4.29 8.48
CA ILE A 413 8.94 5.36 9.30
C ILE A 413 8.38 5.17 10.71
N LYS A 414 9.26 4.92 11.69
CA LYS A 414 8.85 4.60 13.06
C LYS A 414 8.53 5.84 13.87
N HIS A 415 9.36 6.88 13.75
CA HIS A 415 9.19 8.14 14.45
C HIS A 415 9.46 9.31 13.51
N LEU A 416 8.66 10.37 13.63
CA LEU A 416 8.86 11.62 12.92
C LEU A 416 8.55 12.81 13.83
N PRO A 417 9.51 13.27 14.66
CA PRO A 417 9.36 14.50 15.42
C PRO A 417 9.03 15.68 14.50
N ALA A 418 7.93 16.35 14.77
CA ALA A 418 7.45 17.51 14.02
C ALA A 418 7.24 18.71 14.93
N VAL A 419 7.40 19.90 14.36
CA VAL A 419 7.23 21.17 15.07
C VAL A 419 6.34 22.11 14.26
N PHE A 420 5.58 22.92 14.97
CA PHE A 420 4.63 23.88 14.39
C PHE A 420 4.32 25.00 15.38
N THR A 421 3.73 26.10 14.90
CA THR A 421 3.21 27.15 15.78
C THR A 421 1.96 26.65 16.50
N PRO A 422 1.90 26.68 17.84
CA PRO A 422 0.73 26.28 18.60
C PRO A 422 -0.53 27.05 18.21
N GLU A 423 -1.66 26.35 18.11
CA GLU A 423 -2.97 26.98 17.98
C GLU A 423 -3.94 26.53 19.08
N SER A 424 -4.99 27.31 19.32
CA SER A 424 -6.06 26.88 20.22
C SER A 424 -6.93 25.82 19.56
N ARG A 425 -7.46 24.90 20.35
CA ARG A 425 -8.33 23.81 19.88
C ARG A 425 -9.45 24.32 18.99
N PHE A 426 -9.72 23.57 17.94
CA PHE A 426 -10.76 23.87 16.97
C PHE A 426 -12.14 23.94 17.63
N ASN A 427 -12.84 25.07 17.45
CA ASN A 427 -14.21 25.22 17.87
C ASN A 427 -15.13 25.31 16.62
N PRO A 428 -15.91 24.25 16.29
CA PRO A 428 -16.76 24.23 15.11
C PRO A 428 -17.82 25.34 15.08
N ALA A 429 -18.17 25.92 16.24
CA ALA A 429 -19.11 27.05 16.31
C ALA A 429 -18.51 28.39 15.83
N LYS A 430 -17.21 28.43 15.52
CA LYS A 430 -16.51 29.63 15.04
C LYS A 430 -16.15 29.56 13.54
N ARG A 431 -16.72 28.63 12.76
CA ARG A 431 -16.58 28.68 11.30
C ARG A 431 -17.24 29.94 10.77
N PRO A 432 -16.54 30.74 9.94
CA PRO A 432 -17.14 31.88 9.26
C PRO A 432 -18.24 31.47 8.26
#